data_ae44064bcff1cbc98db3c0f8a3cd3f20
#
_entry.id   ae44064bcff1cbc98db3c0f8a3cd3f20
#
_cell.length_a   1.000
_cell.length_b   1.000
_cell.length_c   1.000
_cell.angle_alpha   90.00
_cell.angle_beta   90.00
_cell.angle_gamma   90.00
#
_symmetry.space_group_name_H-M   'P 1'
#
loop_
_entity.id
_entity.type
_entity.pdbx_description
1 polymer ?
#
loop_
_entity_poly.entity_id
_entity_poly.type
_entity_poly.pdbx_seq_one_letter_code
_entity_poly.pdbx_strand_id
1 'polypeptide(L)'
;MLRAVIFDIDGTLVDSNDLHARAWREAFAHFGIELPFDQVRSQIGKGGDQLVPSLIGAEKAHQIGDDLSEYRSQLFKEKYLDQIRAFPKVRQLFQRILRDGRRIALASSAKEDELRKLKDIANISDLIDKETSSDDAEKSKPHPDIVEAALARLRVNADEAIMVGDT
;
A
#
# COMPACT_ATOMS: atom_id res chain seq x y z
N MET A 1 2.56 -0.57 27.21
CA MET A 1 1.59 0.57 27.02
C MET A 1 1.61 0.98 25.56
N LEU A 2 0.44 1.18 24.92
CA LEU A 2 0.34 1.56 23.52
C LEU A 2 0.96 2.95 23.25
N ARG A 3 1.95 3.02 22.38
CA ARG A 3 2.73 4.22 22.04
C ARG A 3 2.59 4.65 20.57
N ALA A 4 2.21 3.73 19.68
CA ALA A 4 2.11 4.00 18.27
C ALA A 4 0.96 3.25 17.59
N VAL A 5 0.47 3.85 16.50
CA VAL A 5 -0.45 3.19 15.55
C VAL A 5 0.21 3.25 14.18
N ILE A 6 0.32 2.09 13.54
CA ILE A 6 0.86 1.94 12.19
C ILE A 6 -0.32 1.65 11.27
N PHE A 7 -0.45 2.41 10.20
CA PHE A 7 -1.54 2.24 9.23
C PHE A 7 -1.02 1.72 7.89
N ASP A 8 -1.74 0.78 7.33
CA ASP A 8 -1.78 0.62 5.89
C ASP A 8 -2.52 1.79 5.25
N ILE A 9 -2.41 2.00 3.95
CA ILE A 9 -3.04 3.13 3.29
C ILE A 9 -4.14 2.71 2.32
N ASP A 10 -3.84 1.80 1.39
CA ASP A 10 -4.79 1.34 0.38
C ASP A 10 -5.89 0.47 0.99
N GLY A 11 -7.16 0.79 0.73
CA GLY A 11 -8.29 0.10 1.36
C GLY A 11 -8.50 0.42 2.85
N THR A 12 -7.58 1.15 3.47
CA THR A 12 -7.63 1.49 4.90
C THR A 12 -7.87 2.98 5.13
N LEU A 13 -7.10 3.84 4.50
CA LEU A 13 -7.21 5.30 4.60
C LEU A 13 -7.82 5.92 3.33
N VAL A 14 -7.64 5.27 2.21
CA VAL A 14 -8.17 5.67 0.90
C VAL A 14 -8.87 4.50 0.22
N ASP A 15 -9.92 4.80 -0.54
CA ASP A 15 -10.67 3.84 -1.35
C ASP A 15 -9.98 3.63 -2.70
N SER A 16 -9.01 2.74 -2.75
CA SER A 16 -8.13 2.51 -3.90
C SER A 16 -8.09 1.07 -4.40
N ASN A 17 -8.53 0.10 -3.61
CA ASN A 17 -8.34 -1.32 -3.91
C ASN A 17 -8.90 -1.76 -5.27
N ASP A 18 -10.09 -1.33 -5.62
CA ASP A 18 -10.71 -1.69 -6.91
C ASP A 18 -10.00 -1.00 -8.08
N LEU A 19 -9.46 0.20 -7.87
CA LEU A 19 -8.69 0.92 -8.87
C LEU A 19 -7.34 0.23 -9.11
N HIS A 20 -6.68 -0.24 -8.05
CA HIS A 20 -5.48 -1.07 -8.18
C HIS A 20 -5.78 -2.38 -8.92
N ALA A 21 -6.88 -3.06 -8.59
CA ALA A 21 -7.26 -4.30 -9.28
C ALA A 21 -7.53 -4.08 -10.77
N ARG A 22 -8.18 -2.98 -11.15
CA ARG A 22 -8.40 -2.61 -12.55
C ARG A 22 -7.08 -2.33 -13.27
N ALA A 23 -6.18 -1.56 -12.66
CA ALA A 23 -4.89 -1.26 -13.26
C ALA A 23 -4.05 -2.53 -13.48
N TRP A 24 -4.00 -3.43 -12.50
CA TRP A 24 -3.33 -4.72 -12.65
C TRP A 24 -3.97 -5.57 -13.75
N ARG A 25 -5.30 -5.69 -13.78
CA ARG A 25 -5.99 -6.43 -14.82
C ARG A 25 -5.69 -5.89 -16.23
N GLU A 26 -5.73 -4.58 -16.41
CA GLU A 26 -5.39 -3.94 -17.67
C GLU A 26 -3.92 -4.16 -18.04
N ALA A 27 -3.00 -4.10 -17.08
CA ALA A 27 -1.60 -4.40 -17.32
C ALA A 27 -1.41 -5.85 -17.76
N PHE A 28 -2.02 -6.82 -17.08
CA PHE A 28 -1.97 -8.22 -17.53
C PHE A 28 -2.53 -8.40 -18.94
N ALA A 29 -3.66 -7.78 -19.27
CA ALA A 29 -4.26 -7.84 -20.61
C ALA A 29 -3.33 -7.24 -21.69
N HIS A 30 -2.61 -6.15 -21.38
CA HIS A 30 -1.61 -5.58 -22.27
C HIS A 30 -0.48 -6.57 -22.63
N PHE A 31 -0.10 -7.43 -21.68
CA PHE A 31 0.87 -8.51 -21.91
C PHE A 31 0.23 -9.82 -22.40
N GLY A 32 -1.02 -9.76 -22.89
CA GLY A 32 -1.72 -10.91 -23.47
C GLY A 32 -2.22 -11.92 -22.44
N ILE A 33 -2.41 -11.51 -21.18
CA ILE A 33 -2.87 -12.38 -20.10
C ILE A 33 -4.23 -11.89 -19.61
N GLU A 34 -5.28 -12.59 -19.96
CA GLU A 34 -6.64 -12.29 -19.51
C GLU A 34 -6.91 -12.92 -18.14
N LEU A 35 -7.21 -12.08 -17.14
CA LEU A 35 -7.56 -12.52 -15.79
C LEU A 35 -8.91 -11.94 -15.36
N PRO A 36 -9.75 -12.74 -14.66
CA PRO A 36 -10.98 -12.23 -14.03
C PRO A 36 -10.66 -11.16 -12.99
N PHE A 37 -11.52 -10.13 -12.93
CA PHE A 37 -11.36 -9.03 -11.97
C PHE A 37 -11.23 -9.52 -10.53
N ASP A 38 -12.12 -10.42 -10.10
CA ASP A 38 -12.15 -10.92 -8.73
C ASP A 38 -10.88 -11.71 -8.36
N GLN A 39 -10.28 -12.41 -9.33
CA GLN A 39 -9.01 -13.10 -9.12
C GLN A 39 -7.88 -12.10 -8.83
N VAL A 40 -7.79 -11.03 -9.61
CA VAL A 40 -6.80 -9.97 -9.40
C VAL A 40 -7.12 -9.22 -8.10
N ARG A 41 -8.38 -8.89 -7.87
CA ARG A 41 -8.85 -8.16 -6.68
C ARG A 41 -8.50 -8.87 -5.37
N SER A 42 -8.59 -10.20 -5.35
CA SER A 42 -8.24 -11.03 -4.19
C SER A 42 -6.75 -10.99 -3.81
N GLN A 43 -5.89 -10.48 -4.68
CA GLN A 43 -4.46 -10.36 -4.44
C GLN A 43 -4.03 -8.92 -4.07
N ILE A 44 -4.95 -7.96 -4.13
CA ILE A 44 -4.65 -6.57 -3.72
C ILE A 44 -4.34 -6.53 -2.22
N GLY A 45 -3.34 -5.74 -1.86
CA GLY A 45 -2.69 -5.70 -0.55
C GLY A 45 -1.27 -6.26 -0.59
N LYS A 46 -0.99 -7.18 -1.52
CA LYS A 46 0.38 -7.63 -1.81
C LYS A 46 1.12 -6.60 -2.66
N GLY A 47 2.42 -6.49 -2.48
CA GLY A 47 3.27 -5.79 -3.45
C GLY A 47 3.37 -6.55 -4.77
N GLY A 48 3.78 -5.86 -5.84
CA GLY A 48 3.87 -6.44 -7.18
C GLY A 48 4.76 -7.68 -7.26
N ASP A 49 5.84 -7.70 -6.49
CA ASP A 49 6.77 -8.83 -6.34
C ASP A 49 6.10 -10.11 -5.82
N GLN A 50 5.03 -9.99 -5.06
CA GLN A 50 4.24 -11.10 -4.53
C GLN A 50 2.96 -11.35 -5.35
N LEU A 51 2.30 -10.28 -5.84
CA LEU A 51 1.06 -10.35 -6.60
C LEU A 51 1.26 -11.03 -7.96
N VAL A 52 2.27 -10.60 -8.72
CA VAL A 52 2.49 -11.09 -10.09
C VAL A 52 2.75 -12.60 -10.09
N PRO A 53 3.73 -13.14 -9.33
CA PRO A 53 3.96 -14.58 -9.33
C PRO A 53 2.78 -15.39 -8.78
N SER A 54 1.97 -14.84 -7.87
CA SER A 54 0.77 -15.54 -7.36
C SER A 54 -0.33 -15.69 -8.42
N LEU A 55 -0.36 -14.83 -9.45
CA LEU A 55 -1.35 -14.86 -10.52
C LEU A 55 -0.91 -15.64 -11.75
N ILE A 56 0.37 -15.56 -12.13
CA ILE A 56 0.86 -16.12 -13.39
C ILE A 56 2.00 -17.13 -13.23
N GLY A 57 2.35 -17.47 -12.00
CA GLY A 57 3.45 -18.39 -11.66
C GLY A 57 4.83 -17.72 -11.71
N ALA A 58 5.78 -18.32 -10.98
CA ALA A 58 7.11 -17.75 -10.76
C ALA A 58 7.94 -17.63 -12.05
N GLU A 59 7.88 -18.62 -12.94
CA GLU A 59 8.64 -18.62 -14.19
C GLU A 59 8.23 -17.46 -15.12
N LYS A 60 6.93 -17.28 -15.34
CA LYS A 60 6.42 -16.20 -16.18
C LYS A 60 6.62 -14.84 -15.53
N ALA A 61 6.45 -14.76 -14.21
CA ALA A 61 6.73 -13.54 -13.45
C ALA A 61 8.21 -13.12 -13.57
N HIS A 62 9.14 -14.06 -13.59
CA HIS A 62 10.55 -13.77 -13.80
C HIS A 62 10.85 -13.19 -15.20
N GLN A 63 10.08 -13.60 -16.21
CA GLN A 63 10.27 -13.16 -17.60
C GLN A 63 9.72 -11.76 -17.87
N ILE A 64 8.56 -11.41 -17.33
CA ILE A 64 7.83 -10.20 -17.68
C ILE A 64 7.42 -9.33 -16.48
N GLY A 65 7.71 -9.76 -15.24
CA GLY A 65 7.15 -9.14 -14.03
C GLY A 65 7.59 -7.69 -13.84
N ASP A 66 8.83 -7.36 -14.17
CA ASP A 66 9.36 -6.00 -14.03
C ASP A 66 8.69 -5.05 -15.03
N ASP A 67 8.64 -5.43 -16.31
CA ASP A 67 8.01 -4.64 -17.37
C ASP A 67 6.50 -4.46 -17.12
N LEU A 68 5.83 -5.53 -16.68
CA LEU A 68 4.41 -5.51 -16.32
C LEU A 68 4.15 -4.59 -15.13
N SER A 69 4.98 -4.63 -14.11
CA SER A 69 4.87 -3.78 -12.92
C SER A 69 5.12 -2.31 -13.24
N GLU A 70 6.10 -2.02 -14.10
CA GLU A 70 6.37 -0.66 -14.55
C GLU A 70 5.21 -0.11 -15.39
N TYR A 71 4.72 -0.89 -16.37
CA TYR A 71 3.55 -0.51 -17.15
C TYR A 71 2.32 -0.25 -16.28
N ARG A 72 2.05 -1.14 -15.30
CA ARG A 72 0.96 -0.96 -14.32
C ARG A 72 1.12 0.31 -13.51
N SER A 73 2.34 0.61 -13.05
CA SER A 73 2.62 1.81 -12.26
C SER A 73 2.31 3.10 -13.06
N GLN A 74 2.75 3.15 -14.31
CA GLN A 74 2.47 4.28 -15.19
C GLN A 74 0.96 4.40 -15.49
N LEU A 75 0.31 3.30 -15.88
CA LEU A 75 -1.13 3.26 -16.14
C LEU A 75 -1.94 3.71 -14.92
N PHE A 76 -1.57 3.28 -13.72
CA PHE A 76 -2.24 3.66 -12.50
C PHE A 76 -2.15 5.17 -12.25
N LYS A 77 -0.96 5.75 -12.38
CA LYS A 77 -0.74 7.19 -12.20
C LYS A 77 -1.53 8.03 -13.19
N GLU A 78 -1.58 7.62 -14.45
CA GLU A 78 -2.23 8.37 -15.53
C GLU A 78 -3.76 8.25 -15.49
N LYS A 79 -4.29 7.07 -15.14
CA LYS A 79 -5.72 6.78 -15.31
C LYS A 79 -6.51 6.72 -14.01
N TYR A 80 -5.93 6.24 -12.93
CA TYR A 80 -6.66 5.86 -11.73
C TYR A 80 -6.38 6.72 -10.51
N LEU A 81 -5.19 7.28 -10.39
CA LEU A 81 -4.75 7.98 -9.19
C LEU A 81 -5.67 9.14 -8.81
N ASP A 82 -6.14 9.91 -9.79
CA ASP A 82 -7.03 11.05 -9.55
C ASP A 82 -8.48 10.65 -9.20
N GLN A 83 -8.82 9.37 -9.33
CA GLN A 83 -10.12 8.83 -8.95
C GLN A 83 -10.19 8.41 -7.47
N ILE A 84 -9.04 8.27 -6.82
CA ILE A 84 -8.96 7.85 -5.41
C ILE A 84 -9.59 8.91 -4.51
N ARG A 85 -10.28 8.45 -3.48
CA ARG A 85 -10.88 9.30 -2.44
C ARG A 85 -10.51 8.78 -1.06
N ALA A 86 -10.30 9.69 -0.13
CA ALA A 86 -10.10 9.33 1.27
C ALA A 86 -11.39 8.78 1.88
N PHE A 87 -11.27 7.81 2.78
CA PHE A 87 -12.38 7.42 3.62
C PHE A 87 -12.78 8.56 4.56
N PRO A 88 -14.07 8.64 4.94
CA PRO A 88 -14.54 9.67 5.86
C PRO A 88 -13.79 9.65 7.20
N LYS A 89 -13.48 10.82 7.73
CA LYS A 89 -12.91 11.03 9.08
C LYS A 89 -11.48 10.55 9.29
N VAL A 90 -10.73 10.15 8.26
CA VAL A 90 -9.33 9.72 8.39
C VAL A 90 -8.49 10.78 9.13
N ARG A 91 -8.53 12.03 8.68
CA ARG A 91 -7.80 13.13 9.33
C ARG A 91 -8.20 13.32 10.79
N GLN A 92 -9.51 13.22 11.10
CA GLN A 92 -10.01 13.36 12.47
C GLN A 92 -9.51 12.23 13.38
N LEU A 93 -9.44 11.00 12.86
CA LEU A 93 -8.87 9.86 13.56
C LEU A 93 -7.39 10.11 13.91
N PHE A 94 -6.60 10.57 12.95
CA PHE A 94 -5.19 10.87 13.15
C PHE A 94 -5.00 11.96 14.21
N GLN A 95 -5.74 13.04 14.12
CA GLN A 95 -5.72 14.11 15.12
C GLN A 95 -6.10 13.62 16.53
N ARG A 96 -7.01 12.65 16.63
CA ARG A 96 -7.39 12.05 17.91
C ARG A 96 -6.25 11.21 18.47
N ILE A 97 -5.60 10.38 17.66
CA ILE A 97 -4.46 9.53 18.07
C ILE A 97 -3.31 10.40 18.59
N LEU A 98 -2.98 11.49 17.88
CA LEU A 98 -1.93 12.43 18.28
C LEU A 98 -2.27 13.15 19.59
N ARG A 99 -3.53 13.60 19.76
CA ARG A 99 -4.00 14.21 21.02
C ARG A 99 -3.90 13.26 22.21
N ASP A 100 -4.04 11.96 21.99
CA ASP A 100 -3.87 10.94 23.02
C ASP A 100 -2.38 10.61 23.27
N GLY A 101 -1.45 11.39 22.71
CA GLY A 101 0.01 11.28 22.91
C GLY A 101 0.64 10.09 22.21
N ARG A 102 -0.01 9.49 21.20
CA ARG A 102 0.51 8.38 20.43
C ARG A 102 1.09 8.87 19.11
N ARG A 103 2.07 8.14 18.60
CA ARG A 103 2.70 8.41 17.31
C ARG A 103 2.00 7.65 16.19
N ILE A 104 2.13 8.16 14.97
CA ILE A 104 1.56 7.55 13.78
C ILE A 104 2.66 7.26 12.76
N ALA A 105 2.64 6.04 12.21
CA ALA A 105 3.41 5.71 11.01
C ALA A 105 2.53 5.10 9.93
N LEU A 106 3.01 5.17 8.69
CA LEU A 106 2.45 4.44 7.56
C LEU A 106 3.36 3.27 7.19
N ALA A 107 2.75 2.16 6.80
CA ALA A 107 3.43 0.98 6.25
C ALA A 107 2.72 0.57 4.95
N SER A 108 3.17 1.12 3.82
CA SER A 108 2.54 0.95 2.52
C SER A 108 3.42 0.17 1.55
N SER A 109 2.80 -0.71 0.74
CA SER A 109 3.48 -1.37 -0.39
C SER A 109 3.56 -0.50 -1.65
N ALA A 110 3.08 0.74 -1.61
CA ALA A 110 3.20 1.72 -2.68
C ALA A 110 4.65 2.24 -2.80
N LYS A 111 5.06 2.66 -3.99
CA LYS A 111 6.31 3.40 -4.18
C LYS A 111 6.21 4.78 -3.51
N GLU A 112 7.36 5.37 -3.17
CA GLU A 112 7.41 6.63 -2.41
C GLU A 112 6.62 7.79 -3.07
N ASP A 113 6.71 7.92 -4.38
CA ASP A 113 6.01 8.97 -5.13
C ASP A 113 4.48 8.80 -5.14
N GLU A 114 3.99 7.56 -5.20
CA GLU A 114 2.59 7.19 -5.08
C GLU A 114 2.09 7.42 -3.65
N LEU A 115 2.86 6.96 -2.65
CA LEU A 115 2.55 7.15 -1.23
C LEU A 115 2.38 8.64 -0.88
N ARG A 116 3.24 9.51 -1.42
CA ARG A 116 3.13 10.96 -1.22
C ARG A 116 1.77 11.49 -1.68
N LYS A 117 1.33 11.12 -2.86
CA LYS A 117 0.03 11.54 -3.38
C LYS A 117 -1.15 10.97 -2.59
N LEU A 118 -1.06 9.72 -2.15
CA LEU A 118 -2.10 9.11 -1.32
C LEU A 118 -2.24 9.82 0.04
N LYS A 119 -1.14 10.25 0.66
CA LYS A 119 -1.16 11.08 1.88
C LYS A 119 -1.84 12.43 1.66
N ASP A 120 -1.58 13.06 0.52
CA ASP A 120 -2.20 14.35 0.18
C ASP A 120 -3.71 14.17 -0.06
N ILE A 121 -4.13 13.11 -0.77
CA ILE A 121 -5.54 12.75 -0.95
C ILE A 121 -6.23 12.52 0.41
N ALA A 122 -5.57 11.81 1.33
CA ALA A 122 -6.09 11.56 2.67
C ALA A 122 -6.00 12.79 3.59
N ASN A 123 -5.30 13.84 3.17
CA ASN A 123 -5.07 15.08 3.94
C ASN A 123 -4.43 14.82 5.31
N ILE A 124 -3.35 14.02 5.31
CA ILE A 124 -2.66 13.57 6.54
C ILE A 124 -1.14 13.81 6.52
N SER A 125 -0.59 14.39 5.47
CA SER A 125 0.86 14.57 5.29
C SER A 125 1.54 15.30 6.47
N ASP A 126 0.84 16.20 7.14
CA ASP A 126 1.28 16.96 8.32
C ASP A 126 1.09 16.23 9.66
N LEU A 127 0.47 15.05 9.66
CA LEU A 127 0.10 14.32 10.88
C LEU A 127 0.88 13.01 11.08
N ILE A 128 1.84 12.74 10.21
CA ILE A 128 2.59 11.48 10.21
C ILE A 128 3.99 11.70 10.75
N ASP A 129 4.37 10.93 11.77
CA ASP A 129 5.70 10.99 12.36
C ASP A 129 6.75 10.28 11.49
N LYS A 130 6.39 9.13 10.95
CA LYS A 130 7.25 8.27 10.13
C LYS A 130 6.44 7.54 9.07
N GLU A 131 7.10 7.18 7.99
CA GLU A 131 6.50 6.37 6.93
C GLU A 131 7.51 5.37 6.37
N THR A 132 6.99 4.28 5.83
CA THR A 132 7.74 3.30 5.04
C THR A 132 6.96 3.03 3.75
N SER A 133 7.70 2.88 2.67
CA SER A 133 7.21 2.55 1.33
C SER A 133 7.75 1.19 0.89
N SER A 134 7.41 0.74 -0.31
CA SER A 134 8.00 -0.47 -0.90
C SER A 134 9.53 -0.43 -0.96
N ASP A 135 10.11 0.77 -1.02
CA ASP A 135 11.56 0.96 -1.13
C ASP A 135 12.31 0.68 0.19
N ASP A 136 11.57 0.54 1.30
CA ASP A 136 12.11 0.28 2.64
C ASP A 136 12.04 -1.20 3.06
N ALA A 137 11.55 -2.08 2.19
CA ALA A 137 11.35 -3.50 2.46
C ALA A 137 12.01 -4.34 1.37
N GLU A 138 12.75 -5.39 1.75
CA GLU A 138 13.29 -6.34 0.78
C GLU A 138 12.18 -7.18 0.14
N LYS A 139 11.15 -7.49 0.93
CA LYS A 139 9.97 -8.22 0.49
C LYS A 139 8.71 -7.48 0.89
N SER A 140 7.81 -7.34 -0.07
CA SER A 140 6.50 -6.72 0.17
C SER A 140 5.57 -7.59 1.01
N LYS A 141 4.45 -7.02 1.46
CA LYS A 141 3.38 -7.77 2.12
C LYS A 141 3.00 -9.04 1.32
N PRO A 142 2.78 -10.17 1.98
CA PRO A 142 2.51 -10.37 3.41
C PRO A 142 3.75 -10.54 4.31
N HIS A 143 4.95 -10.28 3.82
CA HIS A 143 6.15 -10.30 4.67
C HIS A 143 6.14 -9.13 5.67
N PRO A 144 6.71 -9.29 6.88
CA PRO A 144 6.65 -8.29 7.94
C PRO A 144 7.59 -7.10 7.74
N ASP A 145 8.50 -7.16 6.79
CA ASP A 145 9.62 -6.23 6.58
C ASP A 145 9.21 -4.75 6.69
N ILE A 146 8.12 -4.38 6.03
CA ILE A 146 7.65 -2.99 6.00
C ILE A 146 7.11 -2.52 7.37
N VAL A 147 6.52 -3.42 8.13
CA VAL A 147 6.02 -3.14 9.48
C VAL A 147 7.20 -3.05 10.46
N GLU A 148 8.17 -3.95 10.33
CA GLU A 148 9.41 -3.92 11.12
C GLU A 148 10.20 -2.64 10.87
N ALA A 149 10.31 -2.20 9.62
CA ALA A 149 10.91 -0.92 9.27
C ALA A 149 10.17 0.26 9.91
N ALA A 150 8.83 0.25 9.92
CA ALA A 150 8.03 1.28 10.56
C ALA A 150 8.24 1.32 12.09
N LEU A 151 8.28 0.16 12.74
CA LEU A 151 8.57 0.03 14.18
C LEU A 151 9.97 0.58 14.52
N ALA A 152 10.96 0.21 13.71
CA ALA A 152 12.34 0.70 13.89
C ALA A 152 12.43 2.22 13.74
N ARG A 153 11.78 2.80 12.73
CA ARG A 153 11.74 4.26 12.53
C ARG A 153 11.02 5.00 13.65
N LEU A 154 9.98 4.40 14.21
CA LEU A 154 9.30 4.93 15.39
C LEU A 154 10.07 4.70 16.69
N ARG A 155 11.04 3.79 16.73
CA ARG A 155 11.75 3.34 17.93
C ARG A 155 10.78 2.85 19.01
N VAL A 156 9.88 1.95 18.61
CA VAL A 156 8.92 1.26 19.49
C VAL A 156 9.01 -0.24 19.27
N ASN A 157 8.69 -1.01 20.31
CA ASN A 157 8.58 -2.45 20.21
C ASN A 157 7.21 -2.85 19.63
N ALA A 158 7.09 -4.08 19.11
CA ALA A 158 5.86 -4.57 18.53
C ALA A 158 4.69 -4.60 19.52
N ASP A 159 4.96 -4.88 20.80
CA ASP A 159 3.96 -4.87 21.89
C ASP A 159 3.50 -3.45 22.32
N GLU A 160 4.17 -2.42 21.82
CA GLU A 160 3.84 -1.01 22.02
C GLU A 160 3.08 -0.37 20.86
N ALA A 161 2.81 -1.14 19.79
CA ALA A 161 2.17 -0.64 18.57
C ALA A 161 0.95 -1.50 18.18
N ILE A 162 0.03 -0.87 17.44
CA ILE A 162 -1.07 -1.56 16.75
C ILE A 162 -0.89 -1.31 15.26
N MET A 163 -1.02 -2.37 14.45
CA MET A 163 -1.18 -2.28 13.00
C MET A 163 -2.65 -2.27 12.64
N VAL A 164 -3.04 -1.33 11.79
CA VAL A 164 -4.38 -1.19 11.23
C VAL A 164 -4.29 -1.32 9.71
N GLY A 165 -5.01 -2.25 9.14
CA GLY A 165 -5.04 -2.53 7.71
C GLY A 165 -6.29 -3.33 7.33
N ASP A 166 -6.58 -3.41 6.03
CA ASP A 166 -7.73 -4.14 5.48
C ASP A 166 -7.34 -5.55 4.99
N THR A 167 -6.06 -5.86 4.95
CA THR A 167 -5.52 -7.16 4.50
C THR A 167 -4.49 -7.73 5.48
#